data_77f398084fa0dc203f9c47cca8432a57
#
_entry.id   77f398084fa0dc203f9c47cca8432a57
#
_cell.length_a   1.000
_cell.length_b   1.000
_cell.length_c   1.000
_cell.angle_alpha   90.00
_cell.angle_beta   90.00
_cell.angle_gamma   90.00
#
_symmetry.space_group_name_H-M   'P 1'
#
loop_
_entity.id
_entity.type
_entity.pdbx_description
1 polymer ?
#
loop_
_entity_poly.entity_id
_entity_poly.type
_entity_poly.pdbx_seq_one_letter_code
_entity_poly.pdbx_strand_id
1 'polypeptide(L)'
;MSTPLHQERDYAKETLAYIRETMESASTFTAVSGWGLVAVGVVGLLAAGLAWRTGNDASLRIWLSAAAVSVVIAGASTAAKTRKQDKPLWSGALRKIVWVMTPALATGALLTYALAMAGARHLLPGTWLALYGVGVAAGGVFSVRALRWMGVLLVILGGIALLAPDNGLVLLGLGFGGLHVGFGAYIVQRHGG
;
A
#
# COMPACT_ATOMS: atom_id res chain seq x y z
N MET A 1 5.54 -50.68 15.66
CA MET A 1 4.12 -50.78 15.41
C MET A 1 3.47 -49.62 16.15
N SER A 2 3.10 -48.51 15.46
CA SER A 2 2.42 -47.39 16.08
C SER A 2 0.97 -47.81 16.42
N THR A 3 0.55 -47.56 17.65
CA THR A 3 -0.83 -47.88 18.13
C THR A 3 -1.85 -47.09 17.29
N PRO A 4 -3.01 -47.68 16.97
CA PRO A 4 -4.06 -46.99 16.17
C PRO A 4 -4.42 -45.58 16.68
N LEU A 5 -4.39 -45.38 18.00
CA LEU A 5 -4.62 -44.09 18.67
C LEU A 5 -3.57 -43.02 18.31
N HIS A 6 -2.33 -43.38 17.99
CA HIS A 6 -1.32 -42.43 17.54
C HIS A 6 -1.56 -41.98 16.11
N GLN A 7 -1.98 -42.89 15.23
CA GLN A 7 -2.34 -42.55 13.83
C GLN A 7 -3.55 -41.63 13.76
N GLU A 8 -4.59 -41.89 14.55
CA GLU A 8 -5.80 -41.02 14.61
C GLU A 8 -5.47 -39.62 15.13
N ARG A 9 -4.58 -39.49 16.12
CA ARG A 9 -4.12 -38.20 16.65
C ARG A 9 -3.31 -37.43 15.63
N ASP A 10 -2.45 -38.09 14.89
CA ASP A 10 -1.61 -37.43 13.88
C ASP A 10 -2.45 -37.00 12.66
N TYR A 11 -3.39 -37.84 12.22
CA TYR A 11 -4.35 -37.47 11.18
C TYR A 11 -5.25 -36.28 11.61
N ALA A 12 -5.71 -36.25 12.85
CA ALA A 12 -6.49 -35.13 13.38
C ALA A 12 -5.67 -33.83 13.42
N LYS A 13 -4.40 -33.90 13.81
CA LYS A 13 -3.48 -32.73 13.79
C LYS A 13 -3.23 -32.22 12.38
N GLU A 14 -2.99 -33.10 11.42
CA GLU A 14 -2.78 -32.73 10.02
C GLU A 14 -4.04 -32.09 9.43
N THR A 15 -5.21 -32.66 9.73
CA THR A 15 -6.50 -32.11 9.29
C THR A 15 -6.74 -30.72 9.88
N LEU A 16 -6.49 -30.54 11.18
CA LEU A 16 -6.61 -29.23 11.83
C LEU A 16 -5.62 -28.22 11.29
N ALA A 17 -4.39 -28.64 11.00
CA ALA A 17 -3.38 -27.78 10.37
C ALA A 17 -3.82 -27.33 8.96
N TYR A 18 -4.35 -28.26 8.16
CA TYR A 18 -4.88 -27.98 6.82
C TYR A 18 -6.08 -27.03 6.87
N ILE A 19 -7.03 -27.27 7.77
CA ILE A 19 -8.20 -26.38 7.98
C ILE A 19 -7.72 -24.98 8.38
N ARG A 20 -6.79 -24.90 9.35
CA ARG A 20 -6.22 -23.62 9.80
C ARG A 20 -5.51 -22.89 8.67
N GLU A 21 -4.68 -23.56 7.88
CA GLU A 21 -3.99 -22.99 6.72
C GLU A 21 -4.98 -22.51 5.65
N THR A 22 -6.03 -23.28 5.39
CA THR A 22 -7.09 -22.92 4.45
C THR A 22 -7.86 -21.69 4.93
N MET A 23 -8.23 -21.63 6.21
CA MET A 23 -8.90 -20.48 6.82
C MET A 23 -7.98 -19.23 6.83
N GLU A 24 -6.69 -19.40 7.11
CA GLU A 24 -5.70 -18.32 7.11
C GLU A 24 -5.44 -17.80 5.68
N SER A 25 -5.44 -18.70 4.69
CA SER A 25 -5.30 -18.33 3.27
C SER A 25 -6.54 -17.61 2.72
N ALA A 26 -7.74 -17.92 3.20
CA ALA A 26 -9.00 -17.26 2.86
C ALA A 26 -9.22 -15.96 3.65
N SER A 27 -8.43 -15.70 4.70
CA SER A 27 -8.60 -14.52 5.53
C SER A 27 -8.25 -13.23 4.77
N THR A 28 -9.08 -12.21 4.90
CA THR A 28 -8.79 -10.87 4.39
C THR A 28 -8.10 -10.04 5.47
N PHE A 29 -7.11 -9.22 5.06
CA PHE A 29 -6.41 -8.32 5.97
C PHE A 29 -7.26 -7.09 6.25
N THR A 30 -7.89 -7.06 7.41
CA THR A 30 -8.76 -5.95 7.85
C THR A 30 -8.07 -4.96 8.78
N ALA A 31 -6.81 -5.22 9.14
CA ALA A 31 -6.06 -4.37 10.06
C ALA A 31 -5.43 -3.13 9.39
N VAL A 32 -5.87 -2.78 8.17
CA VAL A 32 -5.50 -1.50 7.57
C VAL A 32 -6.04 -0.38 8.45
N SER A 33 -5.14 0.49 8.92
CA SER A 33 -5.53 1.64 9.73
C SER A 33 -6.07 2.76 8.84
N GLY A 34 -7.35 3.10 8.98
CA GLY A 34 -7.93 4.25 8.28
C GLY A 34 -7.27 5.56 8.70
N TRP A 35 -6.98 5.75 9.99
CA TRP A 35 -6.23 6.92 10.47
C TRP A 35 -4.79 6.95 9.95
N GLY A 36 -4.15 5.79 9.80
CA GLY A 36 -2.84 5.70 9.16
C GLY A 36 -2.87 6.17 7.71
N LEU A 37 -3.90 5.77 6.93
CA LEU A 37 -4.07 6.28 5.57
C LEU A 37 -4.33 7.80 5.53
N VAL A 38 -5.16 8.33 6.43
CA VAL A 38 -5.38 9.78 6.52
C VAL A 38 -4.07 10.51 6.80
N ALA A 39 -3.26 10.02 7.76
CA ALA A 39 -1.97 10.63 8.08
C ALA A 39 -1.00 10.59 6.88
N VAL A 40 -0.93 9.46 6.17
CA VAL A 40 -0.15 9.35 4.91
C VAL A 40 -0.66 10.34 3.87
N GLY A 41 -1.98 10.49 3.73
CA GLY A 41 -2.57 11.46 2.79
C GLY A 41 -2.23 12.91 3.15
N VAL A 42 -2.23 13.26 4.44
CA VAL A 42 -1.81 14.60 4.89
C VAL A 42 -0.34 14.85 4.54
N VAL A 43 0.55 13.87 4.75
CA VAL A 43 1.96 13.96 4.32
C VAL A 43 2.05 14.19 2.81
N GLY A 44 1.25 13.49 2.00
CA GLY A 44 1.19 13.66 0.56
C GLY A 44 0.75 15.07 0.13
N LEU A 45 -0.27 15.64 0.79
CA LEU A 45 -0.73 17.01 0.52
C LEU A 45 0.35 18.05 0.89
N LEU A 46 1.01 17.88 2.03
CA LEU A 46 2.10 18.75 2.44
C LEU A 46 3.28 18.66 1.47
N ALA A 47 3.64 17.46 1.03
CA ALA A 47 4.69 17.25 0.04
C ALA A 47 4.33 17.93 -1.29
N ALA A 48 3.09 17.82 -1.76
CA ALA A 48 2.64 18.49 -2.97
C ALA A 48 2.72 20.02 -2.85
N GLY A 49 2.26 20.59 -1.73
CA GLY A 49 2.34 22.03 -1.49
C GLY A 49 3.77 22.56 -1.40
N LEU A 50 4.69 21.81 -0.80
CA LEU A 50 6.11 22.17 -0.75
C LEU A 50 6.77 22.03 -2.13
N ALA A 51 6.51 20.93 -2.83
CA ALA A 51 7.08 20.67 -4.15
C ALA A 51 6.64 21.72 -5.21
N TRP A 52 5.42 22.23 -5.07
CA TRP A 52 4.93 23.32 -5.94
C TRP A 52 5.78 24.57 -5.91
N ARG A 53 6.44 24.85 -4.77
CA ARG A 53 7.28 26.04 -4.55
C ARG A 53 8.74 25.85 -4.89
N THR A 54 9.14 24.64 -5.28
CA THR A 54 10.53 24.26 -5.43
C THR A 54 10.83 23.78 -6.86
N GLY A 55 12.10 23.84 -7.28
CA GLY A 55 12.52 23.27 -8.56
C GLY A 55 12.55 21.73 -8.54
N ASN A 56 12.73 21.12 -9.70
CA ASN A 56 12.61 19.67 -9.92
C ASN A 56 13.48 18.81 -8.99
N ASP A 57 14.72 19.21 -8.67
CA ASP A 57 15.60 18.43 -7.81
C ASP A 57 15.15 18.45 -6.34
N ALA A 58 14.69 19.60 -5.87
CA ALA A 58 14.15 19.71 -4.52
C ALA A 58 12.80 18.98 -4.42
N SER A 59 11.97 19.05 -5.45
CA SER A 59 10.69 18.31 -5.54
C SER A 59 10.90 16.81 -5.39
N LEU A 60 11.87 16.21 -6.11
CA LEU A 60 12.16 14.78 -5.97
C LEU A 60 12.56 14.41 -4.53
N ARG A 61 13.43 15.20 -3.89
CA ARG A 61 13.84 14.96 -2.50
C ARG A 61 12.67 15.05 -1.53
N ILE A 62 11.78 16.04 -1.71
CA ILE A 62 10.56 16.19 -0.89
C ILE A 62 9.70 14.94 -1.00
N TRP A 63 9.43 14.44 -2.21
CA TRP A 63 8.60 13.26 -2.41
C TRP A 63 9.25 11.97 -1.89
N LEU A 64 10.56 11.79 -2.03
CA LEU A 64 11.27 10.64 -1.45
C LEU A 64 11.23 10.67 0.09
N SER A 65 11.39 11.84 0.70
CA SER A 65 11.26 12.00 2.16
C SER A 65 9.83 11.73 2.62
N ALA A 66 8.83 12.25 1.91
CA ALA A 66 7.42 11.98 2.18
C ALA A 66 7.08 10.49 2.07
N ALA A 67 7.62 9.80 1.07
CA ALA A 67 7.45 8.35 0.92
C ALA A 67 8.06 7.59 2.11
N ALA A 68 9.27 7.93 2.54
CA ALA A 68 9.91 7.30 3.71
C ALA A 68 9.09 7.51 4.99
N VAL A 69 8.64 8.74 5.24
CA VAL A 69 7.75 9.06 6.39
C VAL A 69 6.44 8.29 6.31
N SER A 70 5.84 8.20 5.12
CA SER A 70 4.59 7.48 4.89
C SER A 70 4.71 5.98 5.16
N VAL A 71 5.83 5.35 4.79
CA VAL A 71 6.11 3.94 5.10
C VAL A 71 6.18 3.72 6.61
N VAL A 72 6.85 4.61 7.35
CA VAL A 72 6.93 4.53 8.82
C VAL A 72 5.54 4.68 9.44
N ILE A 73 4.75 5.68 9.01
CA ILE A 73 3.38 5.89 9.50
C ILE A 73 2.50 4.68 9.21
N ALA A 74 2.53 4.16 7.98
CA ALA A 74 1.74 2.99 7.58
C ALA A 74 2.11 1.74 8.39
N GLY A 75 3.41 1.49 8.58
CA GLY A 75 3.90 0.38 9.40
C GLY A 75 3.51 0.51 10.87
N ALA A 76 3.75 1.66 11.47
CA ALA A 76 3.44 1.92 12.89
C ALA A 76 1.92 1.84 13.16
N SER A 77 1.09 2.47 12.31
CA SER A 77 -0.36 2.45 12.46
C SER A 77 -0.96 1.05 12.26
N THR A 78 -0.43 0.27 11.30
CA THR A 78 -0.83 -1.13 11.10
C THR A 78 -0.42 -1.97 12.31
N ALA A 79 0.81 -1.82 12.82
CA ALA A 79 1.27 -2.53 14.01
C ALA A 79 0.44 -2.19 15.25
N ALA A 80 0.08 -0.92 15.44
CA ALA A 80 -0.78 -0.51 16.54
C ALA A 80 -2.18 -1.14 16.44
N LYS A 81 -2.76 -1.17 15.24
CA LYS A 81 -4.10 -1.75 15.03
C LYS A 81 -4.11 -3.27 15.21
N THR A 82 -3.11 -3.99 14.70
CA THR A 82 -2.99 -5.45 14.89
C THR A 82 -2.82 -5.83 16.36
N ARG A 83 -2.03 -5.05 17.12
CA ARG A 83 -1.88 -5.25 18.59
C ARG A 83 -3.21 -5.08 19.32
N LYS A 84 -3.99 -4.06 18.98
CA LYS A 84 -5.34 -3.84 19.59
C LYS A 84 -6.33 -4.97 19.27
N GLN A 85 -6.10 -5.71 18.19
CA GLN A 85 -6.95 -6.83 17.76
C GLN A 85 -6.42 -8.20 18.20
N ASP A 86 -5.37 -8.26 19.02
CA ASP A 86 -4.67 -9.49 19.42
C ASP A 86 -4.30 -10.39 18.23
N LYS A 87 -3.97 -9.77 17.09
CA LYS A 87 -3.58 -10.47 15.86
C LYS A 87 -2.08 -10.38 15.62
N PRO A 88 -1.46 -11.43 15.06
CA PRO A 88 -0.05 -11.35 14.68
C PRO A 88 0.13 -10.30 13.59
N LEU A 89 1.13 -9.43 13.76
CA LEU A 89 1.48 -8.42 12.75
C LEU A 89 1.81 -9.09 11.40
N TRP A 90 2.61 -10.15 11.43
CA TRP A 90 3.03 -10.90 10.24
C TRP A 90 2.04 -12.01 9.91
N SER A 91 0.79 -11.62 9.60
CA SER A 91 -0.25 -12.56 9.15
C SER A 91 -0.03 -13.00 7.70
N GLY A 92 -0.60 -14.15 7.32
CA GLY A 92 -0.55 -14.65 5.94
C GLY A 92 -1.07 -13.63 4.92
N ALA A 93 -2.14 -12.91 5.25
CA ALA A 93 -2.70 -11.88 4.39
C ALA A 93 -1.78 -10.65 4.25
N LEU A 94 -1.16 -10.15 5.32
CA LEU A 94 -0.19 -9.05 5.23
C LEU A 94 1.03 -9.47 4.39
N ARG A 95 1.54 -10.68 4.57
CA ARG A 95 2.64 -11.21 3.76
C ARG A 95 2.32 -11.20 2.27
N LYS A 96 1.10 -11.62 1.89
CA LYS A 96 0.65 -11.58 0.48
C LYS A 96 0.63 -10.14 -0.06
N ILE A 97 0.12 -9.18 0.71
CA ILE A 97 0.11 -7.76 0.33
C ILE A 97 1.53 -7.26 0.10
N VAL A 98 2.46 -7.53 1.01
CA VAL A 98 3.86 -7.13 0.88
C VAL A 98 4.49 -7.74 -0.36
N TRP A 99 4.31 -9.04 -0.59
CA TRP A 99 4.85 -9.73 -1.78
C TRP A 99 4.33 -9.14 -3.09
N VAL A 100 3.04 -8.78 -3.16
CA VAL A 100 2.44 -8.22 -4.37
C VAL A 100 2.84 -6.76 -4.58
N MET A 101 3.04 -5.98 -3.51
CA MET A 101 3.47 -4.58 -3.63
C MET A 101 4.96 -4.43 -3.92
N THR A 102 5.81 -5.34 -3.44
CA THR A 102 7.27 -5.24 -3.57
C THR A 102 7.75 -5.08 -5.02
N PRO A 103 7.31 -5.87 -6.00
CA PRO A 103 7.73 -5.70 -7.39
C PRO A 103 7.38 -4.33 -7.96
N ALA A 104 6.18 -3.81 -7.67
CA ALA A 104 5.74 -2.50 -8.15
C ALA A 104 6.61 -1.37 -7.57
N LEU A 105 6.93 -1.43 -6.27
CA LEU A 105 7.78 -0.44 -5.61
C LEU A 105 9.24 -0.54 -6.08
N ALA A 106 9.77 -1.75 -6.25
CA ALA A 106 11.12 -1.98 -6.77
C ALA A 106 11.26 -1.45 -8.20
N THR A 107 10.28 -1.73 -9.07
CA THR A 107 10.24 -1.18 -10.43
C THR A 107 10.16 0.36 -10.41
N GLY A 108 9.36 0.95 -9.51
CA GLY A 108 9.28 2.39 -9.32
C GLY A 108 10.63 3.01 -8.92
N ALA A 109 11.37 2.36 -8.02
CA ALA A 109 12.71 2.81 -7.62
C ALA A 109 13.71 2.75 -8.80
N LEU A 110 13.72 1.64 -9.55
CA LEU A 110 14.58 1.49 -10.74
C LEU A 110 14.25 2.54 -11.80
N LEU A 111 12.95 2.75 -12.09
CA LEU A 111 12.52 3.77 -13.06
C LEU A 111 12.83 5.19 -12.57
N THR A 112 12.80 5.45 -11.26
CA THR A 112 13.20 6.75 -10.73
C THR A 112 14.64 7.05 -11.09
N TYR A 113 15.55 6.10 -10.89
CA TYR A 113 16.95 6.26 -11.27
C TYR A 113 17.10 6.42 -12.79
N ALA A 114 16.50 5.54 -13.59
CA ALA A 114 16.61 5.54 -15.05
C ALA A 114 16.06 6.84 -15.67
N LEU A 115 14.86 7.27 -15.25
CA LEU A 115 14.24 8.50 -15.75
C LEU A 115 15.00 9.76 -15.30
N ALA A 116 15.56 9.75 -14.09
CA ALA A 116 16.39 10.84 -13.63
C ALA A 116 17.67 10.98 -14.48
N MET A 117 18.33 9.86 -14.79
CA MET A 117 19.53 9.85 -15.66
C MET A 117 19.22 10.23 -17.11
N ALA A 118 18.03 9.86 -17.61
CA ALA A 118 17.57 10.21 -18.94
C ALA A 118 17.03 11.65 -19.06
N GLY A 119 17.01 12.44 -17.98
CA GLY A 119 16.45 13.80 -17.99
C GLY A 119 14.91 13.83 -18.05
N ALA A 120 14.24 12.69 -17.90
CA ALA A 120 12.79 12.52 -18.04
C ALA A 120 12.04 12.57 -16.69
N ARG A 121 12.50 13.38 -15.74
CA ARG A 121 11.94 13.49 -14.38
C ARG A 121 10.47 13.92 -14.35
N HIS A 122 10.01 14.64 -15.38
CA HIS A 122 8.61 15.04 -15.53
C HIS A 122 7.64 13.86 -15.62
N LEU A 123 8.11 12.66 -15.98
CA LEU A 123 7.32 11.43 -16.01
C LEU A 123 7.22 10.72 -14.66
N LEU A 124 8.05 11.08 -13.67
CA LEU A 124 8.05 10.42 -12.36
C LEU A 124 6.69 10.46 -11.63
N PRO A 125 5.95 11.58 -11.62
CA PRO A 125 4.63 11.62 -10.99
C PRO A 125 3.69 10.54 -11.51
N GLY A 126 3.55 10.44 -12.84
CA GLY A 126 2.68 9.44 -13.46
C GLY A 126 3.17 8.01 -13.26
N THR A 127 4.49 7.79 -13.35
CA THR A 127 5.11 6.49 -13.11
C THR A 127 4.81 5.98 -11.69
N TRP A 128 5.00 6.82 -10.66
CA TRP A 128 4.72 6.42 -9.29
C TRP A 128 3.25 6.22 -8.99
N LEU A 129 2.37 7.08 -9.51
CA LEU A 129 0.92 6.89 -9.37
C LEU A 129 0.47 5.57 -10.00
N ALA A 130 0.94 5.25 -11.21
CA ALA A 130 0.56 4.03 -11.90
C ALA A 130 1.09 2.78 -11.19
N LEU A 131 2.39 2.71 -10.89
CA LEU A 131 3.00 1.54 -10.27
C LEU A 131 2.51 1.30 -8.84
N TYR A 132 2.46 2.36 -8.02
CA TYR A 132 1.90 2.26 -6.68
C TYR A 132 0.42 1.86 -6.74
N GLY A 133 -0.35 2.45 -7.67
CA GLY A 133 -1.75 2.09 -7.89
C GLY A 133 -1.95 0.63 -8.23
N VAL A 134 -1.12 0.06 -9.12
CA VAL A 134 -1.11 -1.39 -9.43
C VAL A 134 -0.84 -2.20 -8.17
N GLY A 135 0.18 -1.85 -7.39
CA GLY A 135 0.50 -2.52 -6.13
C GLY A 135 -0.66 -2.48 -5.14
N VAL A 136 -1.28 -1.30 -4.94
CA VAL A 136 -2.43 -1.12 -4.04
C VAL A 136 -3.66 -1.88 -4.53
N ALA A 137 -3.98 -1.84 -5.84
CA ALA A 137 -5.10 -2.58 -6.41
C ALA A 137 -4.94 -4.09 -6.22
N ALA A 138 -3.75 -4.62 -6.51
CA ALA A 138 -3.43 -6.03 -6.36
C ALA A 138 -3.39 -6.45 -4.87
N GLY A 139 -2.75 -5.67 -4.00
CA GLY A 139 -2.77 -5.89 -2.55
C GLY A 139 -4.18 -5.79 -1.94
N GLY A 140 -5.02 -4.93 -2.49
CA GLY A 140 -6.42 -4.77 -2.10
C GLY A 140 -7.29 -6.00 -2.35
N VAL A 141 -6.83 -6.98 -3.15
CA VAL A 141 -7.51 -8.29 -3.29
C VAL A 141 -7.48 -9.06 -1.97
N PHE A 142 -6.41 -8.90 -1.19
CA PHE A 142 -6.23 -9.55 0.10
C PHE A 142 -6.68 -8.68 1.29
N SER A 143 -7.33 -7.54 1.03
CA SER A 143 -7.74 -6.58 2.05
C SER A 143 -9.16 -6.04 1.80
N VAL A 144 -9.48 -4.88 2.39
CA VAL A 144 -10.79 -4.24 2.23
C VAL A 144 -10.99 -3.76 0.78
N ARG A 145 -12.22 -3.94 0.26
CA ARG A 145 -12.59 -3.56 -1.11
C ARG A 145 -12.23 -2.11 -1.47
N ALA A 146 -12.27 -1.20 -0.49
CA ALA A 146 -11.91 0.20 -0.67
C ALA A 146 -10.50 0.39 -1.25
N LEU A 147 -9.51 -0.38 -0.76
CA LEU A 147 -8.12 -0.28 -1.25
C LEU A 147 -8.00 -0.68 -2.72
N ARG A 148 -8.76 -1.68 -3.17
CA ARG A 148 -8.78 -2.07 -4.59
C ARG A 148 -9.21 -0.91 -5.47
N TRP A 149 -10.30 -0.24 -5.12
CA TRP A 149 -10.80 0.90 -5.88
C TRP A 149 -9.85 2.11 -5.81
N MET A 150 -9.27 2.36 -4.63
CA MET A 150 -8.23 3.39 -4.50
C MET A 150 -7.06 3.12 -5.45
N GLY A 151 -6.59 1.87 -5.54
CA GLY A 151 -5.53 1.49 -6.46
C GLY A 151 -5.90 1.71 -7.93
N VAL A 152 -7.12 1.36 -8.34
CA VAL A 152 -7.62 1.61 -9.71
C VAL A 152 -7.63 3.11 -10.02
N LEU A 153 -8.12 3.94 -9.10
CA LEU A 153 -8.13 5.40 -9.29
C LEU A 153 -6.71 5.97 -9.38
N LEU A 154 -5.77 5.45 -8.59
CA LEU A 154 -4.35 5.82 -8.68
C LEU A 154 -3.75 5.47 -10.04
N VAL A 155 -4.07 4.30 -10.61
CA VAL A 155 -3.63 3.90 -11.96
C VAL A 155 -4.20 4.87 -13.02
N ILE A 156 -5.47 5.23 -12.92
CA ILE A 156 -6.10 6.18 -13.84
C ILE A 156 -5.40 7.55 -13.75
N LEU A 157 -5.19 8.07 -12.53
CA LEU A 157 -4.46 9.33 -12.33
C LEU A 157 -3.03 9.24 -12.87
N GLY A 158 -2.38 8.10 -12.70
CA GLY A 158 -1.05 7.82 -13.24
C GLY A 158 -1.01 7.89 -14.77
N GLY A 159 -1.97 7.26 -15.43
CA GLY A 159 -2.12 7.32 -16.89
C GLY A 159 -2.34 8.76 -17.38
N ILE A 160 -3.21 9.52 -16.72
CA ILE A 160 -3.43 10.93 -17.04
C ILE A 160 -2.15 11.74 -16.86
N ALA A 161 -1.41 11.52 -15.76
CA ALA A 161 -0.16 12.23 -15.49
C ALA A 161 0.97 11.88 -16.48
N LEU A 162 0.99 10.68 -17.04
CA LEU A 162 1.93 10.30 -18.10
C LEU A 162 1.58 10.97 -19.44
N LEU A 163 0.29 11.12 -19.73
CA LEU A 163 -0.20 11.77 -20.97
C LEU A 163 -0.18 13.31 -20.88
N ALA A 164 -0.25 13.87 -19.68
CA ALA A 164 -0.21 15.32 -19.41
C ALA A 164 0.78 15.63 -18.27
N PRO A 165 2.10 15.51 -18.53
CA PRO A 165 3.15 15.60 -17.49
C PRO A 165 3.19 16.96 -16.77
N ASP A 166 2.76 18.03 -17.41
CA ASP A 166 2.70 19.38 -16.83
C ASP A 166 1.79 19.42 -15.60
N ASN A 167 0.76 18.57 -15.54
CA ASN A 167 -0.15 18.42 -14.41
C ASN A 167 0.33 17.37 -13.39
N GLY A 168 1.51 16.78 -13.60
CA GLY A 168 2.00 15.63 -12.81
C GLY A 168 2.02 15.88 -11.31
N LEU A 169 2.47 17.05 -10.85
CA LEU A 169 2.51 17.39 -9.41
C LEU A 169 1.11 17.51 -8.79
N VAL A 170 0.15 18.10 -9.51
CA VAL A 170 -1.23 18.22 -9.04
C VAL A 170 -1.86 16.83 -8.91
N LEU A 171 -1.70 15.99 -9.93
CA LEU A 171 -2.22 14.61 -9.94
C LEU A 171 -1.55 13.75 -8.88
N LEU A 172 -0.26 13.95 -8.62
CA LEU A 172 0.47 13.28 -7.54
C LEU A 172 -0.11 13.68 -6.16
N GLY A 173 -0.39 14.98 -5.96
CA GLY A 173 -1.03 15.50 -4.75
C GLY A 173 -2.46 14.95 -4.57
N LEU A 174 -3.25 14.88 -5.65
CA LEU A 174 -4.58 14.26 -5.63
C LEU A 174 -4.51 12.77 -5.30
N GLY A 175 -3.58 12.02 -5.89
CA GLY A 175 -3.44 10.59 -5.68
C GLY A 175 -2.89 10.26 -4.29
N PHE A 176 -1.68 10.73 -3.97
CA PHE A 176 -1.05 10.41 -2.67
C PHE A 176 -1.63 11.24 -1.52
N GLY A 177 -2.21 12.40 -1.78
CA GLY A 177 -2.88 13.20 -0.77
C GLY A 177 -4.37 12.90 -0.72
N GLY A 178 -5.13 13.38 -1.72
CA GLY A 178 -6.59 13.37 -1.75
C GLY A 178 -7.20 11.98 -1.61
N LEU A 179 -6.76 10.99 -2.42
CA LEU A 179 -7.32 9.64 -2.35
C LEU A 179 -6.99 8.96 -1.02
N HIS A 180 -5.77 9.13 -0.47
CA HIS A 180 -5.43 8.53 0.82
C HIS A 180 -6.25 9.13 1.97
N VAL A 181 -6.49 10.44 1.99
CA VAL A 181 -7.38 11.07 2.98
C VAL A 181 -8.81 10.56 2.80
N GLY A 182 -9.34 10.58 1.57
CA GLY A 182 -10.72 10.20 1.30
C GLY A 182 -11.01 8.73 1.62
N PHE A 183 -10.18 7.81 1.13
CA PHE A 183 -10.34 6.39 1.42
C PHE A 183 -9.99 6.06 2.87
N GLY A 184 -9.02 6.75 3.48
CA GLY A 184 -8.71 6.61 4.89
C GLY A 184 -9.90 6.98 5.76
N ALA A 185 -10.54 8.14 5.53
CA ALA A 185 -11.74 8.57 6.22
C ALA A 185 -12.91 7.57 6.03
N TYR A 186 -13.11 7.07 4.80
CA TYR A 186 -14.11 6.04 4.53
C TYR A 186 -13.85 4.76 5.35
N ILE A 187 -12.59 4.31 5.42
CA ILE A 187 -12.22 3.11 6.19
C ILE A 187 -12.43 3.34 7.70
N VAL A 188 -12.11 4.52 8.23
CA VAL A 188 -12.40 4.88 9.62
C VAL A 188 -13.89 4.73 9.93
N GLN A 189 -14.76 5.26 9.09
CA GLN A 189 -16.21 5.24 9.29
C GLN A 189 -16.81 3.82 9.22
N ARG A 190 -16.27 2.95 8.35
CA ARG A 190 -16.86 1.63 8.08
C ARG A 190 -16.21 0.47 8.84
N HIS A 191 -14.94 0.60 9.22
CA HIS A 191 -14.15 -0.53 9.77
C HIS A 191 -13.45 -0.15 11.10
N GLY A 192 -13.74 0.98 11.65
CA GLY A 192 -13.06 1.52 12.83
C GLY A 192 -11.64 2.03 12.54
N GLY A 193 -11.18 3.03 13.28
CA GLY A 193 -9.85 3.62 13.18
C GLY A 193 -8.76 2.81 13.87
#